data_54a8507f04c047f00277697ed7c5e4f6
#
_entry.id   54a8507f04c047f00277697ed7c5e4f6
#
_cell.length_a   1.000
_cell.length_b   1.000
_cell.length_c   1.000
_cell.angle_alpha   90.00
_cell.angle_beta   90.00
_cell.angle_gamma   90.00
#
_symmetry.space_group_name_H-M   'P 1'
#
loop_
_entity.id
_entity.type
_entity.pdbx_description
1 polymer ?
#
loop_
_entity_poly.entity_id
_entity_poly.type
_entity_poly.pdbx_seq_one_letter_code
_entity_poly.pdbx_strand_id
1 'polypeptide(L)'
;MEEELQYRMTPEMAELFDEDDAEDISDGGLDPEEEDRYEHFRTVADLGQTLIRIDKFLVDRMNNATRSRIQQAAEAGAIFVNGRPVKSNYRIKPGDVVTLELLRPRRELEIIPEDIPLDIVYEDDVLLVINKPAGLVVHPGHGNYTGTLVNALAYYLREDPEYDPMDPSLGLVHRIDKDTSGLLVVAKRAEAKSDLCKQFYYKTTHRSYRALVWGRFDYPIGTITGNIGRDLKDRLQMAVFPPDGDIGKPAVTHYQVLEELAYVSWIECRLETGRTHQIRAHMKHIGHTLFADKRYGGDQILRGNNTANYRRFVQNCLAICPRQALHAKTLGFRHPVTGVEMQFDSDIPADLTTLLERWRTFIACISAGQDYI
;
A
#
# COMPACT_ATOMS: atom_id res chain seq x y z
N MET A 1 37.29 2.21 -18.75
CA MET A 1 36.90 2.58 -17.39
C MET A 1 35.38 2.74 -17.47
N GLU A 2 34.72 1.60 -17.28
CA GLU A 2 33.28 1.52 -17.21
C GLU A 2 32.89 1.88 -15.79
N GLU A 3 32.24 3.03 -15.60
CA GLU A 3 31.57 3.35 -14.34
C GLU A 3 30.30 2.50 -14.29
N GLU A 4 30.34 1.43 -13.50
CA GLU A 4 29.15 0.76 -13.01
C GLU A 4 28.32 1.77 -12.20
N LEU A 5 27.31 2.33 -12.83
CA LEU A 5 26.23 3.04 -12.16
C LEU A 5 25.43 2.03 -11.32
N GLN A 6 25.92 1.74 -10.11
CA GLN A 6 25.13 1.04 -9.09
C GLN A 6 23.90 1.89 -8.76
N TYR A 7 22.76 1.48 -9.27
CA TYR A 7 21.46 2.06 -8.99
C TYR A 7 21.13 1.82 -7.50
N ARG A 8 21.51 2.74 -6.63
CA ARG A 8 21.11 2.73 -5.22
C ARG A 8 19.71 3.30 -5.12
N MET A 9 18.77 2.50 -4.63
CA MET A 9 17.48 3.03 -4.18
C MET A 9 17.74 4.13 -3.16
N THR A 10 17.31 5.37 -3.44
CA THR A 10 17.46 6.47 -2.50
C THR A 10 16.54 6.24 -1.30
N PRO A 11 16.83 6.82 -0.11
CA PRO A 11 15.94 6.75 1.05
C PRO A 11 14.51 7.18 0.73
N GLU A 12 14.35 8.10 -0.22
CA GLU A 12 13.06 8.59 -0.71
C GLU A 12 12.27 7.52 -1.48
N MET A 13 12.96 6.66 -2.24
CA MET A 13 12.32 5.54 -2.94
C MET A 13 11.90 4.43 -1.96
N ALA A 14 12.65 4.23 -0.88
CA ALA A 14 12.31 3.26 0.16
C ALA A 14 11.04 3.65 0.95
N GLU A 15 10.72 4.96 1.05
CA GLU A 15 9.49 5.42 1.70
C GLU A 15 8.21 5.15 0.87
N LEU A 16 8.33 5.00 -0.45
CA LEU A 16 7.20 4.66 -1.33
C LEU A 16 6.80 3.19 -1.21
N PHE A 17 7.75 2.35 -0.83
CA PHE A 17 7.56 0.92 -0.61
C PHE A 17 7.74 0.60 0.87
N ASP A 18 6.82 1.09 1.72
CA ASP A 18 6.73 0.63 3.10
C ASP A 18 6.38 -0.87 3.07
N GLU A 19 7.38 -1.73 3.32
CA GLU A 19 7.21 -3.18 3.49
C GLU A 19 6.41 -3.56 4.77
N ASP A 20 5.76 -2.60 5.41
CA ASP A 20 4.85 -2.84 6.53
C ASP A 20 3.55 -3.55 6.12
N ASP A 21 3.37 -3.83 4.83
CA ASP A 21 2.26 -4.62 4.30
C ASP A 21 2.51 -6.13 4.27
N ALA A 22 3.28 -6.66 5.20
CA ALA A 22 3.16 -8.06 5.57
C ALA A 22 1.78 -8.28 6.20
N GLU A 23 0.73 -8.03 5.44
CA GLU A 23 -0.64 -8.32 5.80
C GLU A 23 -0.86 -9.82 5.80
N ASP A 24 -1.51 -10.27 6.85
CA ASP A 24 -1.93 -11.63 7.17
C ASP A 24 -0.82 -12.57 7.67
N ILE A 25 -0.38 -12.27 8.90
CA ILE A 25 -0.08 -13.38 9.82
C ILE A 25 -1.43 -13.92 10.30
N SER A 26 -2.14 -14.65 9.44
CA SER A 26 -3.12 -15.60 9.93
C SER A 26 -2.32 -16.76 10.53
N ASP A 27 -2.55 -16.97 11.79
CA ASP A 27 -2.17 -18.06 12.66
C ASP A 27 -2.12 -19.42 11.94
N GLY A 28 -0.99 -19.73 11.35
CA GLY A 28 -0.55 -21.07 11.01
C GLY A 28 0.45 -21.44 12.07
N GLY A 29 -0.03 -22.16 13.10
CA GLY A 29 0.75 -22.64 14.22
C GLY A 29 2.08 -23.22 13.74
N LEU A 30 3.18 -22.57 14.10
CA LEU A 30 4.52 -23.10 13.96
C LEU A 30 4.72 -24.05 15.15
N ASP A 31 5.10 -25.27 14.80
CA ASP A 31 5.58 -26.25 15.77
C ASP A 31 6.81 -25.63 16.50
N PRO A 32 6.85 -25.61 17.85
CA PRO A 32 7.91 -24.93 18.59
C PRO A 32 9.28 -25.62 18.53
N GLU A 33 9.45 -26.71 17.78
CA GLU A 33 10.65 -27.56 17.86
C GLU A 33 11.65 -27.42 16.68
N GLU A 34 11.49 -26.49 15.73
CA GLU A 34 12.52 -26.22 14.71
C GLU A 34 13.27 -24.92 15.02
N GLU A 35 14.36 -25.03 15.77
CA GLU A 35 15.33 -23.95 16.05
C GLU A 35 16.31 -23.63 14.92
N ASP A 36 16.08 -24.09 13.70
CA ASP A 36 17.00 -23.85 12.59
C ASP A 36 16.96 -22.37 12.15
N ARG A 37 18.08 -21.67 12.38
CA ARG A 37 18.31 -20.32 11.91
C ARG A 37 18.98 -20.34 10.55
N TYR A 38 18.47 -19.54 9.63
CA TYR A 38 18.97 -19.41 8.27
C TYR A 38 19.75 -18.12 8.10
N GLU A 39 20.94 -18.19 7.51
CA GLU A 39 21.78 -17.02 7.24
C GLU A 39 21.19 -16.23 6.06
N HIS A 40 20.75 -15.00 6.33
CA HIS A 40 20.14 -14.10 5.34
C HIS A 40 21.16 -13.12 4.74
N PHE A 41 22.20 -12.80 5.49
CA PHE A 41 23.24 -11.87 5.07
C PHE A 41 24.54 -12.19 5.79
N ARG A 42 25.65 -12.08 5.07
CA ARG A 42 27.01 -12.20 5.63
C ARG A 42 27.91 -11.12 5.04
N THR A 43 28.69 -10.49 5.89
CA THR A 43 29.75 -9.58 5.47
C THR A 43 30.93 -9.64 6.45
N VAL A 44 32.10 -9.30 5.97
CA VAL A 44 33.30 -9.20 6.80
C VAL A 44 33.74 -7.74 6.83
N ALA A 45 34.01 -7.23 8.01
CA ALA A 45 34.50 -5.87 8.17
C ALA A 45 35.95 -5.74 7.64
N ASP A 46 36.15 -4.74 6.80
CA ASP A 46 37.49 -4.47 6.20
C ASP A 46 38.58 -4.30 7.26
N LEU A 47 39.82 -4.64 6.93
CA LEU A 47 40.96 -4.48 7.85
C LEU A 47 41.20 -3.02 8.25
N GLY A 48 40.77 -2.06 7.42
CA GLY A 48 40.79 -0.63 7.70
C GLY A 48 39.51 -0.06 8.30
N GLN A 49 38.57 -0.91 8.71
CA GLN A 49 37.27 -0.49 9.23
C GLN A 49 37.42 0.35 10.51
N THR A 50 36.85 1.54 10.51
CA THR A 50 36.74 2.37 11.71
C THR A 50 35.68 1.81 12.66
N LEU A 51 35.83 2.08 13.98
CA LEU A 51 34.89 1.64 15.01
C LEU A 51 33.57 2.38 14.90
N ILE A 52 32.66 1.91 14.02
CA ILE A 52 31.30 2.43 13.89
C ILE A 52 30.28 1.47 14.49
N ARG A 53 29.09 1.95 14.80
CA ARG A 53 28.00 1.12 15.31
C ARG A 53 27.53 0.17 14.23
N ILE A 54 27.16 -1.07 14.63
CA ILE A 54 26.71 -2.11 13.71
C ILE A 54 25.44 -1.70 12.93
N ASP A 55 24.54 -0.92 13.55
CA ASP A 55 23.36 -0.40 12.88
C ASP A 55 23.69 0.52 11.69
N LYS A 56 24.74 1.35 11.80
CA LYS A 56 25.24 2.17 10.69
C LYS A 56 26.01 1.33 9.66
N PHE A 57 26.86 0.41 10.14
CA PHE A 57 27.66 -0.45 9.30
C PHE A 57 26.82 -1.31 8.36
N LEU A 58 25.70 -1.86 8.85
CA LEU A 58 24.80 -2.71 8.07
C LEU A 58 23.94 -1.92 7.10
N VAL A 59 23.49 -0.70 7.44
CA VAL A 59 22.77 0.17 6.50
C VAL A 59 23.58 0.44 5.24
N ASP A 60 24.89 0.65 5.38
CA ASP A 60 25.79 0.94 4.26
C ASP A 60 26.07 -0.30 3.38
N ARG A 61 25.77 -1.52 3.84
CA ARG A 61 26.15 -2.78 3.18
C ARG A 61 24.97 -3.67 2.80
N MET A 62 23.81 -3.41 3.35
CA MET A 62 22.59 -4.17 3.03
C MET A 62 21.67 -3.33 2.13
N ASN A 63 21.35 -3.86 0.97
CA ASN A 63 20.33 -3.26 0.12
C ASN A 63 18.98 -3.32 0.85
N ASN A 64 18.23 -2.20 0.82
CA ASN A 64 16.88 -2.10 1.38
C ASN A 64 16.78 -2.25 2.93
N ALA A 65 17.86 -2.09 3.69
CA ALA A 65 17.83 -2.12 5.14
C ALA A 65 17.78 -0.70 5.73
N THR A 66 16.72 -0.38 6.46
CA THR A 66 16.65 0.85 7.24
C THR A 66 17.30 0.64 8.60
N ARG A 67 17.81 1.74 9.19
CA ARG A 67 18.43 1.69 10.51
C ARG A 67 17.48 1.15 11.59
N SER A 68 16.20 1.50 11.52
CA SER A 68 15.16 1.02 12.43
C SER A 68 14.99 -0.51 12.34
N ARG A 69 14.97 -1.08 11.15
CA ARG A 69 14.88 -2.54 10.93
C ARG A 69 16.09 -3.28 11.48
N ILE A 70 17.29 -2.74 11.27
CA ILE A 70 18.51 -3.33 11.82
C ILE A 70 18.48 -3.29 13.36
N GLN A 71 17.98 -2.22 13.96
CA GLN A 71 17.83 -2.12 15.41
C GLN A 71 16.82 -3.15 15.94
N GLN A 72 15.68 -3.31 15.28
CA GLN A 72 14.68 -4.34 15.63
C GLN A 72 15.24 -5.76 15.47
N ALA A 73 15.98 -6.04 14.40
CA ALA A 73 16.64 -7.32 14.20
C ALA A 73 17.68 -7.62 15.30
N ALA A 74 18.43 -6.60 15.71
CA ALA A 74 19.39 -6.75 16.82
C ALA A 74 18.69 -6.98 18.18
N GLU A 75 17.56 -6.32 18.43
CA GLU A 75 16.72 -6.53 19.61
C GLU A 75 16.09 -7.93 19.63
N ALA A 76 15.72 -8.45 18.47
CA ALA A 76 15.23 -9.82 18.28
C ALA A 76 16.36 -10.88 18.33
N GLY A 77 17.63 -10.48 18.54
CA GLY A 77 18.77 -11.39 18.60
C GLY A 77 19.12 -12.03 17.26
N ALA A 78 18.76 -11.41 16.14
CA ALA A 78 18.98 -11.91 14.79
C ALA A 78 20.31 -11.46 14.16
N ILE A 79 21.05 -10.52 14.78
CA ILE A 79 22.34 -10.04 14.29
C ILE A 79 23.47 -10.66 15.13
N PHE A 80 24.40 -11.31 14.44
CA PHE A 80 25.54 -11.96 15.07
C PHE A 80 26.85 -11.34 14.60
N VAL A 81 27.84 -11.30 15.49
CA VAL A 81 29.22 -10.97 15.17
C VAL A 81 30.10 -12.10 15.68
N ASN A 82 30.87 -12.68 14.77
CA ASN A 82 31.72 -13.86 15.05
C ASN A 82 30.93 -14.99 15.76
N GLY A 83 29.69 -15.25 15.30
CA GLY A 83 28.80 -16.29 15.83
C GLY A 83 28.15 -15.96 17.18
N ARG A 84 28.18 -14.70 17.66
CA ARG A 84 27.55 -14.28 18.91
C ARG A 84 26.52 -13.17 18.66
N PRO A 85 25.31 -13.26 19.21
CA PRO A 85 24.29 -12.23 19.04
C PRO A 85 24.75 -10.92 19.69
N VAL A 86 24.51 -9.80 19.01
CA VAL A 86 24.93 -8.48 19.45
C VAL A 86 23.77 -7.47 19.43
N LYS A 87 23.87 -6.43 20.25
CA LYS A 87 22.92 -5.32 20.27
C LYS A 87 23.25 -4.29 19.17
N SER A 88 22.28 -3.48 18.79
CA SER A 88 22.40 -2.46 17.72
C SER A 88 23.51 -1.42 17.96
N ASN A 89 23.97 -1.25 19.18
CA ASN A 89 25.05 -0.33 19.55
C ASN A 89 26.46 -0.96 19.53
N TYR A 90 26.58 -2.25 19.18
CA TYR A 90 27.88 -2.92 19.04
C TYR A 90 28.77 -2.12 18.07
N ARG A 91 30.07 -1.98 18.40
CA ARG A 91 31.04 -1.30 17.55
C ARG A 91 31.84 -2.33 16.77
N ILE A 92 31.68 -2.31 15.45
CA ILE A 92 32.35 -3.21 14.51
C ILE A 92 33.87 -2.96 14.58
N LYS A 93 34.62 -4.06 14.62
CA LYS A 93 36.09 -4.08 14.59
C LYS A 93 36.57 -4.61 13.24
N PRO A 94 37.79 -4.24 12.81
CA PRO A 94 38.41 -4.85 11.63
C PRO A 94 38.40 -6.39 11.70
N GLY A 95 37.98 -7.04 10.64
CA GLY A 95 37.90 -8.51 10.55
C GLY A 95 36.69 -9.16 11.22
N ASP A 96 35.79 -8.40 11.86
CA ASP A 96 34.54 -8.96 12.37
C ASP A 96 33.71 -9.57 11.25
N VAL A 97 33.26 -10.80 11.44
CA VAL A 97 32.27 -11.48 10.58
C VAL A 97 30.89 -11.20 11.11
N VAL A 98 30.09 -10.50 10.33
CA VAL A 98 28.70 -10.12 10.70
C VAL A 98 27.74 -10.98 9.91
N THR A 99 26.80 -11.65 10.60
CA THR A 99 25.69 -12.38 9.99
C THR A 99 24.35 -11.88 10.48
N LEU A 100 23.33 -11.94 9.60
CA LEU A 100 21.91 -11.79 9.94
C LEU A 100 21.27 -13.17 9.79
N GLU A 101 20.72 -13.71 10.87
CA GLU A 101 20.14 -15.05 10.91
C GLU A 101 18.68 -14.98 11.40
N LEU A 102 17.76 -15.49 10.59
CA LEU A 102 16.33 -15.51 10.91
C LEU A 102 15.83 -16.97 10.98
N LEU A 103 14.76 -17.19 11.73
CA LEU A 103 14.11 -18.51 11.88
C LEU A 103 13.44 -19.01 10.58
N ARG A 104 13.44 -18.22 9.51
CA ARG A 104 12.84 -18.59 8.23
C ARG A 104 13.90 -18.59 7.15
N PRO A 105 13.89 -19.53 6.19
CA PRO A 105 14.80 -19.53 5.08
C PRO A 105 14.67 -18.23 4.28
N ARG A 106 15.80 -17.77 3.71
CA ARG A 106 15.80 -16.66 2.76
C ARG A 106 14.91 -17.05 1.59
N ARG A 107 13.74 -16.44 1.48
CA ARG A 107 12.97 -16.51 0.24
C ARG A 107 13.52 -15.45 -0.69
N GLU A 108 14.25 -15.88 -1.69
CA GLU A 108 14.37 -15.10 -2.92
C GLU A 108 12.95 -15.07 -3.48
N LEU A 109 12.30 -13.91 -3.45
CA LEU A 109 11.02 -13.71 -4.13
C LEU A 109 11.36 -13.68 -5.63
N GLU A 110 11.52 -14.86 -6.21
CA GLU A 110 11.56 -15.01 -7.66
C GLU A 110 10.19 -14.60 -8.18
N ILE A 111 10.16 -13.53 -8.97
CA ILE A 111 8.91 -13.07 -9.59
C ILE A 111 8.61 -14.03 -10.74
N ILE A 112 7.58 -14.86 -10.55
CA ILE A 112 7.10 -15.78 -11.56
C ILE A 112 6.17 -15.00 -12.51
N PRO A 113 6.51 -14.89 -13.81
CA PRO A 113 5.63 -14.27 -14.80
C PRO A 113 4.32 -15.06 -14.95
N GLU A 114 3.19 -14.39 -14.87
CA GLU A 114 1.88 -15.01 -15.00
C GLU A 114 1.02 -14.25 -16.01
N ASP A 115 0.34 -14.99 -16.89
CA ASP A 115 -0.58 -14.43 -17.91
C ASP A 115 -1.90 -13.98 -17.26
N ILE A 116 -1.83 -12.87 -16.56
CA ILE A 116 -2.99 -12.21 -15.92
C ILE A 116 -3.38 -11.03 -16.78
N PRO A 117 -4.64 -10.94 -17.25
CA PRO A 117 -5.10 -9.82 -18.08
C PRO A 117 -4.92 -8.47 -17.37
N LEU A 118 -4.35 -7.49 -18.08
CA LEU A 118 -4.19 -6.11 -17.64
C LEU A 118 -5.15 -5.20 -18.42
N ASP A 119 -5.92 -4.37 -17.72
CA ASP A 119 -6.72 -3.30 -18.31
C ASP A 119 -5.82 -2.05 -18.47
N ILE A 120 -5.18 -1.93 -19.64
CA ILE A 120 -4.23 -0.87 -19.97
C ILE A 120 -5.00 0.32 -20.53
N VAL A 121 -5.00 1.43 -19.80
CA VAL A 121 -5.67 2.69 -20.16
C VAL A 121 -4.79 3.53 -21.10
N TYR A 122 -3.47 3.46 -20.92
CA TYR A 122 -2.48 4.15 -21.73
C TYR A 122 -1.15 3.40 -21.71
N GLU A 123 -0.45 3.43 -22.82
CA GLU A 123 0.89 2.89 -22.96
C GLU A 123 1.69 3.68 -23.98
N ASP A 124 2.96 3.90 -23.66
CA ASP A 124 4.00 4.33 -24.61
C ASP A 124 5.32 3.59 -24.36
N ASP A 125 6.43 4.05 -24.91
CA ASP A 125 7.74 3.43 -24.72
C ASP A 125 8.30 3.61 -23.30
N VAL A 126 7.70 4.50 -22.49
CA VAL A 126 8.24 4.97 -21.21
C VAL A 126 7.46 4.47 -20.02
N LEU A 127 6.13 4.39 -20.14
CA LEU A 127 5.23 4.06 -19.04
C LEU A 127 3.92 3.38 -19.46
N LEU A 128 3.25 2.79 -18.49
CA LEU A 128 1.90 2.23 -18.58
C LEU A 128 0.99 2.92 -17.56
N VAL A 129 -0.28 3.13 -17.91
CA VAL A 129 -1.34 3.43 -16.96
C VAL A 129 -2.35 2.29 -16.97
N ILE A 130 -2.59 1.69 -15.82
CA ILE A 130 -3.41 0.50 -15.67
C ILE A 130 -4.63 0.82 -14.80
N ASN A 131 -5.80 0.33 -15.18
CA ASN A 131 -6.98 0.32 -14.33
C ASN A 131 -7.05 -1.02 -13.59
N LYS A 132 -6.49 -1.07 -12.38
CA LYS A 132 -6.40 -2.29 -11.58
C LYS A 132 -7.79 -2.76 -11.14
N PRO A 133 -8.18 -4.01 -11.36
CA PRO A 133 -9.41 -4.56 -10.78
C PRO A 133 -9.29 -4.68 -9.25
N ALA A 134 -10.41 -4.69 -8.56
CA ALA A 134 -10.45 -5.07 -7.16
C ALA A 134 -10.11 -6.55 -6.99
N GLY A 135 -9.51 -6.91 -5.85
CA GLY A 135 -9.07 -8.28 -5.55
C GLY A 135 -7.64 -8.59 -6.00
N LEU A 136 -7.08 -7.82 -6.94
CA LEU A 136 -5.70 -7.98 -7.39
C LEU A 136 -4.72 -7.28 -6.44
N VAL A 137 -3.84 -8.06 -5.81
CA VAL A 137 -2.73 -7.53 -5.00
C VAL A 137 -1.68 -6.89 -5.91
N VAL A 138 -1.07 -5.79 -5.47
CA VAL A 138 -0.05 -5.11 -6.29
C VAL A 138 1.28 -5.84 -6.25
N HIS A 139 1.84 -6.08 -5.05
CA HIS A 139 3.13 -6.75 -4.85
C HIS A 139 2.98 -8.14 -4.24
N PRO A 140 3.82 -9.10 -4.63
CA PRO A 140 3.94 -10.34 -3.90
C PRO A 140 4.29 -10.10 -2.43
N GLY A 141 3.63 -10.83 -1.54
CA GLY A 141 3.85 -10.72 -0.11
C GLY A 141 3.31 -11.92 0.64
N HIS A 142 3.30 -11.85 1.96
CA HIS A 142 2.83 -12.96 2.80
C HIS A 142 1.38 -13.34 2.45
N GLY A 143 1.15 -14.61 2.11
CA GLY A 143 -0.16 -15.13 1.68
C GLY A 143 -0.53 -14.85 0.20
N ASN A 144 0.22 -14.02 -0.53
CA ASN A 144 -0.01 -13.72 -1.94
C ASN A 144 1.34 -13.66 -2.69
N TYR A 145 1.99 -14.80 -2.86
CA TYR A 145 3.32 -14.87 -3.52
C TYR A 145 3.21 -14.87 -5.05
N THR A 146 2.05 -15.22 -5.57
CA THR A 146 1.69 -15.32 -6.99
C THR A 146 0.33 -14.65 -7.19
N GLY A 147 -0.10 -14.51 -8.45
CA GLY A 147 -1.39 -13.89 -8.77
C GLY A 147 -1.44 -12.39 -8.51
N THR A 148 -0.30 -11.69 -8.52
CA THR A 148 -0.21 -10.25 -8.24
C THR A 148 -0.03 -9.42 -9.52
N LEU A 149 -0.22 -8.10 -9.41
CA LEU A 149 0.06 -7.18 -10.51
C LEU A 149 1.52 -7.27 -10.98
N VAL A 150 2.45 -7.48 -10.05
CA VAL A 150 3.88 -7.68 -10.38
C VAL A 150 4.09 -8.94 -11.23
N ASN A 151 3.41 -10.05 -10.94
CA ASN A 151 3.47 -11.27 -11.77
C ASN A 151 2.88 -11.03 -13.17
N ALA A 152 1.78 -10.27 -13.27
CA ALA A 152 1.17 -9.89 -14.55
C ALA A 152 2.11 -8.99 -15.38
N LEU A 153 2.73 -8.00 -14.75
CA LEU A 153 3.70 -7.10 -15.39
C LEU A 153 4.94 -7.84 -15.86
N ALA A 154 5.45 -8.78 -15.06
CA ALA A 154 6.57 -9.65 -15.44
C ALA A 154 6.28 -10.43 -16.71
N TYR A 155 5.06 -10.94 -16.87
CA TYR A 155 4.63 -11.62 -18.07
C TYR A 155 4.45 -10.65 -19.25
N TYR A 156 3.81 -9.53 -19.02
CA TYR A 156 3.52 -8.53 -20.05
C TYR A 156 4.79 -7.91 -20.64
N LEU A 157 5.75 -7.56 -19.79
CA LEU A 157 6.99 -6.87 -20.18
C LEU A 157 8.13 -7.83 -20.57
N ARG A 158 7.96 -9.15 -20.51
CA ARG A 158 9.02 -10.13 -20.72
C ARG A 158 9.78 -10.03 -22.06
N GLU A 159 9.15 -9.46 -23.09
CA GLU A 159 9.74 -9.27 -24.42
C GLU A 159 10.27 -7.84 -24.64
N ASP A 160 10.08 -6.93 -23.66
CA ASP A 160 10.65 -5.58 -23.71
C ASP A 160 12.17 -5.68 -23.46
N PRO A 161 13.03 -5.20 -24.40
CA PRO A 161 14.48 -5.37 -24.28
C PRO A 161 15.09 -4.60 -23.10
N GLU A 162 14.39 -3.61 -22.57
CA GLU A 162 14.82 -2.84 -21.39
C GLU A 162 14.15 -3.32 -20.09
N TYR A 163 13.38 -4.40 -20.17
CA TYR A 163 12.82 -5.03 -18.99
C TYR A 163 13.94 -5.64 -18.14
N ASP A 164 14.02 -5.22 -16.88
CA ASP A 164 14.93 -5.80 -15.90
C ASP A 164 14.19 -6.82 -15.02
N PRO A 165 14.39 -8.12 -15.24
CA PRO A 165 13.76 -9.16 -14.43
C PRO A 165 14.27 -9.18 -12.96
N MET A 166 15.37 -8.48 -12.68
CA MET A 166 15.93 -8.36 -11.33
C MET A 166 15.37 -7.15 -10.56
N ASP A 167 14.59 -6.26 -11.21
CA ASP A 167 13.86 -5.19 -10.50
C ASP A 167 12.62 -5.77 -9.79
N PRO A 168 12.64 -5.94 -8.46
CA PRO A 168 11.53 -6.56 -7.72
C PRO A 168 10.24 -5.72 -7.76
N SER A 169 10.32 -4.46 -8.14
CA SER A 169 9.16 -3.57 -8.24
C SER A 169 8.56 -3.51 -9.64
N LEU A 170 9.30 -3.99 -10.68
CA LEU A 170 8.88 -3.94 -12.08
C LEU A 170 8.29 -2.58 -12.48
N GLY A 171 9.00 -1.50 -12.13
CA GLY A 171 8.59 -0.15 -12.48
C GLY A 171 7.41 0.44 -11.70
N LEU A 172 6.90 -0.25 -10.70
CA LEU A 172 5.88 0.31 -9.80
C LEU A 172 6.46 1.48 -9.00
N VAL A 173 5.73 2.57 -8.97
CA VAL A 173 6.09 3.82 -8.28
C VAL A 173 5.11 4.20 -7.18
N HIS A 174 3.97 3.53 -7.12
CA HIS A 174 2.98 3.63 -6.06
C HIS A 174 2.07 2.40 -6.05
N ARG A 175 1.18 2.34 -5.08
CA ARG A 175 0.25 1.22 -4.92
C ARG A 175 -1.12 1.68 -4.46
N ILE A 176 -2.13 0.82 -4.65
CA ILE A 176 -3.44 0.87 -4.02
C ILE A 176 -3.72 -0.49 -3.38
N ASP A 177 -4.64 -0.53 -2.41
CA ASP A 177 -4.97 -1.74 -1.67
C ASP A 177 -5.50 -2.86 -2.59
N LYS A 178 -5.40 -4.12 -2.15
CA LYS A 178 -5.90 -5.31 -2.87
C LYS A 178 -7.30 -5.09 -3.43
N ASP A 179 -8.24 -4.71 -2.57
CA ASP A 179 -9.65 -4.58 -2.92
C ASP A 179 -10.05 -3.17 -3.37
N THR A 180 -9.11 -2.25 -3.47
CA THR A 180 -9.29 -0.96 -4.14
C THR A 180 -9.06 -1.12 -5.63
N SER A 181 -10.03 -0.70 -6.44
CA SER A 181 -9.93 -0.66 -7.90
C SER A 181 -9.43 0.70 -8.40
N GLY A 182 -8.97 0.78 -9.65
CA GLY A 182 -8.67 2.04 -10.33
C GLY A 182 -7.23 2.23 -10.76
N LEU A 183 -6.88 3.47 -11.03
CA LEU A 183 -5.70 3.84 -11.80
C LEU A 183 -4.37 3.70 -11.03
N LEU A 184 -3.40 3.13 -11.73
CA LEU A 184 -2.00 3.02 -11.33
C LEU A 184 -1.10 3.37 -12.50
N VAL A 185 0.03 4.05 -12.26
CA VAL A 185 1.10 4.25 -13.25
C VAL A 185 2.27 3.33 -12.96
N VAL A 186 2.83 2.76 -14.03
CA VAL A 186 3.99 1.86 -14.01
C VAL A 186 5.01 2.41 -14.99
N ALA A 187 6.25 2.55 -14.56
CA ALA A 187 7.36 2.94 -15.42
C ALA A 187 7.90 1.72 -16.18
N LYS A 188 8.19 1.88 -17.46
CA LYS A 188 8.87 0.85 -18.29
C LYS A 188 10.39 1.06 -18.31
N ARG A 189 10.86 2.25 -17.90
CA ARG A 189 12.26 2.66 -17.94
C ARG A 189 12.73 3.15 -16.57
N ALA A 190 13.99 2.90 -16.26
CA ALA A 190 14.58 3.25 -14.95
C ALA A 190 14.55 4.76 -14.66
N GLU A 191 14.82 5.58 -15.67
CA GLU A 191 14.79 7.04 -15.55
C GLU A 191 13.36 7.53 -15.30
N ALA A 192 12.38 6.94 -16.00
CA ALA A 192 10.97 7.25 -15.80
C ALA A 192 10.51 6.88 -14.40
N LYS A 193 10.94 5.70 -13.89
CA LYS A 193 10.68 5.28 -12.52
C LYS A 193 11.23 6.30 -11.52
N SER A 194 12.49 6.72 -11.70
CA SER A 194 13.13 7.71 -10.82
C SER A 194 12.38 9.04 -10.82
N ASP A 195 11.98 9.55 -12.00
CA ASP A 195 11.25 10.82 -12.10
C ASP A 195 9.84 10.71 -11.48
N LEU A 196 9.08 9.66 -11.80
CA LEU A 196 7.77 9.42 -11.21
C LEU A 196 7.84 9.28 -9.69
N CYS A 197 8.81 8.53 -9.15
CA CYS A 197 9.04 8.44 -7.72
C CYS A 197 9.24 9.82 -7.08
N LYS A 198 10.03 10.70 -7.71
CA LYS A 198 10.21 12.09 -7.25
C LYS A 198 8.89 12.87 -7.28
N GLN A 199 8.07 12.70 -8.31
CA GLN A 199 6.77 13.38 -8.40
C GLN A 199 5.83 12.94 -7.25
N PHE A 200 5.80 11.65 -6.92
CA PHE A 200 5.05 11.15 -5.75
C PHE A 200 5.61 11.67 -4.43
N TYR A 201 6.93 11.69 -4.27
CA TYR A 201 7.62 12.21 -3.09
C TYR A 201 7.35 13.69 -2.86
N TYR A 202 7.52 14.53 -3.91
CA TYR A 202 7.26 15.96 -3.85
C TYR A 202 5.77 16.34 -3.93
N LYS A 203 4.87 15.31 -3.98
CA LYS A 203 3.42 15.50 -4.01
C LYS A 203 2.92 16.35 -5.19
N THR A 204 3.58 16.25 -6.34
CA THR A 204 3.17 16.94 -7.56
C THR A 204 2.17 16.14 -8.38
N THR A 205 1.91 14.89 -8.02
CA THR A 205 0.89 14.03 -8.64
C THR A 205 -0.51 14.38 -8.15
N HIS A 206 -1.50 14.27 -9.02
CA HIS A 206 -2.91 14.49 -8.70
C HIS A 206 -3.65 13.16 -8.63
N ARG A 207 -4.20 12.83 -7.47
CA ARG A 207 -4.93 11.58 -7.25
C ARG A 207 -6.26 11.86 -6.60
N SER A 208 -7.36 11.46 -7.25
CA SER A 208 -8.66 11.47 -6.60
C SER A 208 -9.28 10.08 -6.55
N TYR A 209 -10.00 9.85 -5.49
CA TYR A 209 -10.69 8.60 -5.22
C TYR A 209 -12.18 8.87 -5.06
N ARG A 210 -12.99 7.87 -5.38
CA ARG A 210 -14.41 7.85 -5.07
C ARG A 210 -14.65 6.83 -3.98
N ALA A 211 -15.42 7.20 -2.97
CA ALA A 211 -15.75 6.32 -1.87
C ALA A 211 -17.22 6.47 -1.45
N LEU A 212 -17.85 5.35 -1.06
CA LEU A 212 -19.10 5.37 -0.30
C LEU A 212 -18.76 5.14 1.16
N VAL A 213 -19.21 6.04 2.03
CA VAL A 213 -18.92 6.01 3.46
C VAL A 213 -20.20 6.05 4.29
N TRP A 214 -20.16 5.52 5.50
CA TRP A 214 -21.26 5.59 6.45
C TRP A 214 -21.45 6.98 7.03
N GLY A 215 -22.68 7.45 7.11
CA GLY A 215 -23.08 8.68 7.75
C GLY A 215 -23.17 9.87 6.80
N ARG A 216 -23.72 10.96 7.36
CA ARG A 216 -23.81 12.29 6.73
C ARG A 216 -22.76 13.18 7.36
N PHE A 217 -22.21 14.09 6.58
CA PHE A 217 -21.20 15.03 7.03
C PHE A 217 -21.84 16.34 7.50
N ASP A 218 -21.30 16.89 8.59
CA ASP A 218 -21.71 18.24 9.04
C ASP A 218 -21.17 19.32 8.10
N TYR A 219 -20.03 19.05 7.46
CA TYR A 219 -19.40 19.93 6.47
C TYR A 219 -19.15 19.16 5.17
N PRO A 220 -19.64 19.68 4.01
CA PRO A 220 -19.52 18.97 2.75
C PRO A 220 -18.10 18.93 2.19
N ILE A 221 -17.17 19.73 2.71
CA ILE A 221 -15.76 19.78 2.33
C ILE A 221 -14.94 19.84 3.62
N GLY A 222 -13.83 19.09 3.64
CA GLY A 222 -12.91 19.11 4.78
C GLY A 222 -11.54 18.52 4.46
N THR A 223 -10.66 18.67 5.44
CA THR A 223 -9.30 18.11 5.39
C THR A 223 -9.05 17.33 6.68
N ILE A 224 -8.54 16.12 6.52
CA ILE A 224 -8.15 15.24 7.62
C ILE A 224 -6.63 15.16 7.63
N THR A 225 -6.05 15.49 8.80
CA THR A 225 -4.61 15.47 9.03
C THR A 225 -4.28 14.62 10.24
N GLY A 226 -3.13 13.97 10.22
CA GLY A 226 -2.62 13.16 11.33
C GLY A 226 -1.49 12.27 10.86
N ASN A 227 -0.85 11.58 11.80
CA ASN A 227 0.12 10.56 11.46
C ASN A 227 -0.60 9.22 11.31
N ILE A 228 -0.37 8.51 10.20
CA ILE A 228 -0.87 7.14 10.02
C ILE A 228 0.22 6.16 10.42
N GLY A 229 -0.13 5.26 11.33
CA GLY A 229 0.72 4.17 11.82
C GLY A 229 -0.12 2.94 12.15
N ARG A 230 0.55 1.81 12.47
CA ARG A 230 -0.13 0.58 12.89
C ARG A 230 -0.95 0.82 14.15
N ASP A 231 -2.19 0.34 14.17
CA ASP A 231 -3.04 0.40 15.36
C ASP A 231 -2.39 -0.41 16.50
N LEU A 232 -2.40 0.16 17.70
CA LEU A 232 -1.73 -0.45 18.86
C LEU A 232 -2.45 -1.70 19.39
N LYS A 233 -3.74 -1.85 19.09
CA LYS A 233 -4.58 -2.96 19.53
C LYS A 233 -4.77 -4.01 18.43
N ASP A 234 -4.95 -3.57 17.20
CA ASP A 234 -5.12 -4.44 16.03
C ASP A 234 -4.08 -4.07 14.97
N ARG A 235 -2.96 -4.77 14.97
CA ARG A 235 -1.84 -4.51 14.05
C ARG A 235 -2.18 -4.70 12.57
N LEU A 236 -3.30 -5.31 12.26
CA LEU A 236 -3.80 -5.45 10.89
C LEU A 236 -4.51 -4.19 10.38
N GLN A 237 -4.78 -3.21 11.26
CA GLN A 237 -5.35 -1.92 10.91
C GLN A 237 -4.29 -0.82 11.01
N MET A 238 -4.53 0.25 10.27
CA MET A 238 -3.84 1.52 10.46
C MET A 238 -4.72 2.44 11.31
N ALA A 239 -4.10 3.27 12.15
CA ALA A 239 -4.77 4.26 12.97
C ALA A 239 -4.18 5.63 12.74
N VAL A 240 -4.97 6.66 13.09
CA VAL A 240 -4.54 8.06 13.03
C VAL A 240 -4.05 8.48 14.41
N PHE A 241 -2.82 8.96 14.46
CA PHE A 241 -2.16 9.49 15.64
C PHE A 241 -2.00 11.01 15.55
N PRO A 242 -1.76 11.71 16.66
CA PRO A 242 -1.50 13.15 16.65
C PRO A 242 -0.35 13.53 15.70
N PRO A 243 -0.49 14.62 14.93
CA PRO A 243 0.54 15.02 13.96
C PRO A 243 1.89 15.38 14.58
N ASP A 244 1.89 15.78 15.85
CA ASP A 244 3.11 16.13 16.61
C ASP A 244 3.69 14.93 17.40
N GLY A 245 3.11 13.72 17.22
CA GLY A 245 3.52 12.51 17.91
C GLY A 245 4.60 11.74 17.15
N ASP A 246 5.27 10.82 17.86
CA ASP A 246 6.35 9.98 17.31
C ASP A 246 5.84 8.74 16.57
N ILE A 247 4.52 8.45 16.61
CA ILE A 247 3.93 7.25 16.01
C ILE A 247 3.36 7.57 14.64
N GLY A 248 3.72 6.75 13.65
CA GLY A 248 3.20 6.86 12.29
C GLY A 248 3.92 7.92 11.43
N LYS A 249 3.40 8.13 10.23
CA LYS A 249 3.94 9.09 9.25
C LYS A 249 2.88 10.12 8.89
N PRO A 250 3.24 11.40 8.65
CA PRO A 250 2.30 12.46 8.30
C PRO A 250 1.43 12.09 7.09
N ALA A 251 0.14 12.33 7.22
CA ALA A 251 -0.84 12.06 6.18
C ALA A 251 -1.88 13.18 6.07
N VAL A 252 -2.28 13.51 4.84
CA VAL A 252 -3.28 14.54 4.54
C VAL A 252 -4.25 14.02 3.48
N THR A 253 -5.54 14.06 3.80
CA THR A 253 -6.64 13.69 2.90
C THR A 253 -7.66 14.82 2.87
N HIS A 254 -7.93 15.38 1.70
CA HIS A 254 -9.05 16.29 1.47
C HIS A 254 -10.25 15.49 1.03
N TYR A 255 -11.44 15.82 1.53
CA TYR A 255 -12.68 15.21 1.07
C TYR A 255 -13.70 16.25 0.62
N GLN A 256 -14.55 15.83 -0.30
CA GLN A 256 -15.72 16.56 -0.75
C GLN A 256 -16.90 15.60 -0.86
N VAL A 257 -18.01 15.94 -0.22
CA VAL A 257 -19.27 15.21 -0.37
C VAL A 257 -19.86 15.55 -1.73
N LEU A 258 -20.09 14.55 -2.54
CA LEU A 258 -20.69 14.67 -3.87
C LEU A 258 -22.22 14.45 -3.81
N GLU A 259 -22.65 13.51 -2.95
CA GLU A 259 -24.06 13.15 -2.82
C GLU A 259 -24.32 12.57 -1.41
N GLU A 260 -25.34 13.08 -0.73
CA GLU A 260 -25.82 12.52 0.53
C GLU A 260 -26.95 11.53 0.29
N LEU A 261 -26.80 10.31 0.81
CA LEU A 261 -27.71 9.20 0.57
C LEU A 261 -28.32 8.67 1.88
N ALA A 262 -28.96 9.57 2.67
CA ALA A 262 -29.56 9.34 3.97
C ALA A 262 -28.56 8.82 5.03
N TYR A 263 -28.19 7.56 4.98
CA TYR A 263 -27.32 6.90 5.97
C TYR A 263 -25.89 6.66 5.47
N VAL A 264 -25.62 7.00 4.22
CA VAL A 264 -24.29 6.95 3.60
C VAL A 264 -24.06 8.21 2.77
N SER A 265 -22.79 8.51 2.47
CA SER A 265 -22.40 9.62 1.60
C SER A 265 -21.45 9.14 0.52
N TRP A 266 -21.65 9.59 -0.71
CA TRP A 266 -20.73 9.42 -1.82
C TRP A 266 -19.79 10.61 -1.83
N ILE A 267 -18.49 10.32 -1.73
CA ILE A 267 -17.48 11.37 -1.55
C ILE A 267 -16.35 11.26 -2.57
N GLU A 268 -15.68 12.36 -2.84
CA GLU A 268 -14.38 12.42 -3.44
C GLU A 268 -13.33 12.61 -2.34
N CYS A 269 -12.22 11.85 -2.43
CA CYS A 269 -11.03 12.05 -1.62
C CYS A 269 -9.86 12.43 -2.50
N ARG A 270 -9.11 13.48 -2.15
CA ARG A 270 -7.85 13.87 -2.80
C ARG A 270 -6.70 13.70 -1.82
N LEU A 271 -5.63 13.08 -2.28
CA LEU A 271 -4.49 12.72 -1.44
C LEU A 271 -3.30 13.64 -1.71
N GLU A 272 -2.72 14.22 -0.64
CA GLU A 272 -1.37 14.78 -0.70
C GLU A 272 -0.32 13.70 -0.41
N THR A 273 -0.64 12.72 0.41
CA THR A 273 0.22 11.61 0.81
C THR A 273 -0.42 10.28 0.40
N GLY A 274 0.35 9.19 0.36
CA GLY A 274 -0.14 7.85 0.03
C GLY A 274 0.29 6.82 1.07
N ARG A 275 -0.21 6.92 2.31
CA ARG A 275 0.09 5.94 3.36
C ARG A 275 -0.85 4.74 3.24
N THR A 276 -0.38 3.59 3.70
CA THR A 276 -1.18 2.36 3.74
C THR A 276 -2.54 2.61 4.37
N HIS A 277 -3.60 2.17 3.73
CA HIS A 277 -5.00 2.34 4.16
C HIS A 277 -5.40 3.80 4.47
N GLN A 278 -4.71 4.80 3.95
CA GLN A 278 -4.86 6.20 4.39
C GLN A 278 -6.31 6.69 4.39
N ILE A 279 -7.04 6.57 3.27
CA ILE A 279 -8.44 7.00 3.18
C ILE A 279 -9.30 6.21 4.18
N ARG A 280 -9.08 4.91 4.31
CA ARG A 280 -9.83 4.01 5.19
C ARG A 280 -9.66 4.40 6.66
N ALA A 281 -8.40 4.61 7.10
CA ALA A 281 -8.07 5.03 8.46
C ALA A 281 -8.58 6.45 8.75
N HIS A 282 -8.39 7.42 7.85
CA HIS A 282 -8.86 8.78 8.00
C HIS A 282 -10.39 8.86 8.10
N MET A 283 -11.11 8.16 7.23
CA MET A 283 -12.57 8.16 7.26
C MET A 283 -13.12 7.49 8.53
N LYS A 284 -12.52 6.37 8.97
CA LYS A 284 -12.87 5.77 10.27
C LYS A 284 -12.60 6.74 11.42
N HIS A 285 -11.47 7.43 11.40
CA HIS A 285 -11.08 8.38 12.45
C HIS A 285 -12.11 9.50 12.67
N ILE A 286 -12.68 10.01 11.59
CA ILE A 286 -13.74 11.04 11.66
C ILE A 286 -15.16 10.45 11.77
N GLY A 287 -15.31 9.13 11.96
CA GLY A 287 -16.60 8.46 12.18
C GLY A 287 -17.39 8.12 10.92
N HIS A 288 -16.75 8.15 9.75
CA HIS A 288 -17.31 7.89 8.42
C HIS A 288 -16.64 6.68 7.75
N THR A 289 -16.61 5.53 8.43
CA THR A 289 -15.99 4.30 7.89
C THR A 289 -16.53 3.99 6.48
N LEU A 290 -15.64 3.52 5.58
CA LEU A 290 -16.03 3.11 4.23
C LEU A 290 -17.05 1.98 4.27
N PHE A 291 -18.06 2.07 3.41
CA PHE A 291 -19.06 1.03 3.27
C PHE A 291 -18.41 -0.28 2.83
N ALA A 292 -18.83 -1.39 3.44
CA ALA A 292 -18.33 -2.75 3.22
C ALA A 292 -16.83 -2.98 3.55
N ASP A 293 -16.15 -2.06 4.21
CA ASP A 293 -14.77 -2.24 4.66
C ASP A 293 -14.71 -3.18 5.88
N LYS A 294 -14.54 -4.47 5.63
CA LYS A 294 -14.50 -5.50 6.68
C LYS A 294 -13.40 -5.25 7.72
N ARG A 295 -12.23 -4.80 7.28
CA ARG A 295 -11.08 -4.55 8.17
C ARG A 295 -11.35 -3.42 9.15
N TYR A 296 -12.11 -2.41 8.74
CA TYR A 296 -12.42 -1.23 9.54
C TYR A 296 -13.84 -1.24 10.13
N GLY A 297 -14.58 -2.34 9.97
CA GLY A 297 -15.93 -2.54 10.53
C GLY A 297 -17.03 -1.86 9.73
N GLY A 298 -16.79 -1.49 8.48
CA GLY A 298 -17.77 -0.88 7.59
C GLY A 298 -18.76 -1.87 6.96
N ASP A 299 -18.55 -3.17 7.16
CA ASP A 299 -19.46 -4.26 6.80
C ASP A 299 -20.59 -4.46 7.83
N GLN A 300 -20.60 -3.63 8.89
CA GLN A 300 -21.68 -3.59 9.87
C GLN A 300 -22.62 -2.40 9.59
N ILE A 301 -23.84 -2.48 10.11
CA ILE A 301 -24.80 -1.35 10.03
C ILE A 301 -24.37 -0.26 11.04
N LEU A 302 -23.68 0.76 10.56
CA LEU A 302 -23.18 1.83 11.41
C LEU A 302 -24.17 3.01 11.55
N ARG A 303 -25.11 3.16 10.63
CA ARG A 303 -26.12 4.23 10.61
C ARG A 303 -27.45 3.70 10.11
N GLY A 304 -28.54 4.35 10.48
CA GLY A 304 -29.89 4.03 10.06
C GLY A 304 -30.74 3.43 11.17
N ASN A 305 -31.86 2.83 10.78
CA ASN A 305 -32.79 2.20 11.71
C ASN A 305 -32.52 0.68 11.83
N ASN A 306 -33.13 0.05 12.82
CA ASN A 306 -32.91 -1.39 13.08
C ASN A 306 -34.11 -2.25 12.61
N THR A 307 -34.84 -1.80 11.59
CA THR A 307 -35.96 -2.59 11.02
C THR A 307 -35.46 -3.79 10.22
N ALA A 308 -36.28 -4.83 10.12
CA ALA A 308 -35.93 -6.03 9.34
C ALA A 308 -35.70 -5.67 7.86
N ASN A 309 -36.53 -4.78 7.28
CA ASN A 309 -36.42 -4.34 5.90
C ASN A 309 -35.10 -3.60 5.64
N TYR A 310 -34.70 -2.68 6.55
CA TYR A 310 -33.45 -1.96 6.42
C TYR A 310 -32.24 -2.88 6.55
N ARG A 311 -32.25 -3.80 7.52
CA ARG A 311 -31.17 -4.80 7.64
C ARG A 311 -31.01 -5.64 6.38
N ARG A 312 -32.14 -6.12 5.82
CA ARG A 312 -32.13 -6.88 4.56
C ARG A 312 -31.60 -6.03 3.40
N PHE A 313 -32.01 -4.76 3.31
CA PHE A 313 -31.51 -3.83 2.31
C PHE A 313 -29.98 -3.67 2.39
N VAL A 314 -29.46 -3.39 3.58
CA VAL A 314 -27.99 -3.24 3.77
C VAL A 314 -27.25 -4.55 3.46
N GLN A 315 -27.77 -5.70 3.86
CA GLN A 315 -27.18 -7.00 3.52
C GLN A 315 -27.11 -7.21 2.00
N ASN A 316 -28.16 -6.84 1.27
CA ASN A 316 -28.14 -6.91 -0.19
C ASN A 316 -27.10 -5.95 -0.79
N CYS A 317 -26.96 -4.75 -0.25
CA CYS A 317 -25.92 -3.80 -0.65
C CYS A 317 -24.50 -4.32 -0.40
N LEU A 318 -24.27 -4.95 0.75
CA LEU A 318 -22.99 -5.60 1.09
C LEU A 318 -22.68 -6.79 0.17
N ALA A 319 -23.70 -7.49 -0.32
CA ALA A 319 -23.52 -8.57 -1.30
C ALA A 319 -23.16 -8.04 -2.70
N ILE A 320 -23.66 -6.86 -3.09
CA ILE A 320 -23.33 -6.20 -4.36
C ILE A 320 -21.88 -5.73 -4.37
N CYS A 321 -21.42 -5.11 -3.29
CA CYS A 321 -20.04 -4.65 -3.13
C CYS A 321 -19.44 -5.26 -1.85
N PRO A 322 -18.85 -6.48 -1.93
CA PRO A 322 -18.35 -7.20 -0.76
C PRO A 322 -16.93 -6.75 -0.30
N ARG A 323 -16.50 -5.57 -0.70
CA ARG A 323 -15.20 -4.96 -0.47
C ARG A 323 -15.35 -3.50 -0.03
N GLN A 324 -14.29 -2.88 0.50
CA GLN A 324 -14.32 -1.44 0.73
C GLN A 324 -14.77 -0.70 -0.54
N ALA A 325 -15.82 0.11 -0.41
CA ALA A 325 -16.37 0.90 -1.49
C ALA A 325 -15.42 2.06 -1.82
N LEU A 326 -14.30 1.75 -2.47
CA LEU A 326 -13.20 2.67 -2.80
C LEU A 326 -12.68 2.41 -4.20
N HIS A 327 -12.44 3.49 -4.94
CA HIS A 327 -11.95 3.45 -6.32
C HIS A 327 -11.03 4.62 -6.61
N ALA A 328 -9.81 4.35 -7.12
CA ALA A 328 -8.84 5.34 -7.58
C ALA A 328 -9.29 5.90 -8.95
N LYS A 329 -10.07 6.97 -8.91
CA LYS A 329 -10.83 7.51 -10.03
C LYS A 329 -9.95 8.27 -11.02
N THR A 330 -9.11 9.20 -10.53
CA THR A 330 -8.25 10.02 -11.40
C THR A 330 -6.79 9.93 -10.98
N LEU A 331 -5.92 9.97 -11.98
CA LEU A 331 -4.48 10.00 -11.80
C LEU A 331 -3.87 11.03 -12.76
N GLY A 332 -3.15 12.01 -12.21
CA GLY A 332 -2.44 13.03 -12.99
C GLY A 332 -0.98 13.12 -12.56
N PHE A 333 -0.10 13.26 -13.54
CA PHE A 333 1.33 13.40 -13.36
C PHE A 333 1.96 14.03 -14.60
N ARG A 334 3.18 14.53 -14.46
CA ARG A 334 3.95 15.01 -15.60
C ARG A 334 4.70 13.85 -16.24
N HIS A 335 4.58 13.70 -17.57
CA HIS A 335 5.28 12.65 -18.30
C HIS A 335 6.81 12.78 -18.13
N PRO A 336 7.52 11.73 -17.70
CA PRO A 336 8.94 11.81 -17.31
C PRO A 336 9.89 12.31 -18.40
N VAL A 337 9.60 11.99 -19.66
CA VAL A 337 10.48 12.34 -20.80
C VAL A 337 10.00 13.61 -21.49
N THR A 338 8.71 13.70 -21.82
CA THR A 338 8.18 14.83 -22.61
C THR A 338 7.86 16.06 -21.77
N GLY A 339 7.73 15.91 -20.45
CA GLY A 339 7.33 16.99 -19.56
C GLY A 339 5.87 17.44 -19.68
N VAL A 340 5.06 16.76 -20.51
CA VAL A 340 3.65 17.08 -20.72
C VAL A 340 2.82 16.64 -19.52
N GLU A 341 1.91 17.49 -19.05
CA GLU A 341 0.94 17.12 -18.02
C GLU A 341 -0.05 16.11 -18.58
N MET A 342 -0.15 14.96 -17.90
CA MET A 342 -1.06 13.88 -18.26
C MET A 342 -2.11 13.72 -17.14
N GLN A 343 -3.35 13.49 -17.57
CA GLN A 343 -4.44 13.21 -16.63
C GLN A 343 -5.31 12.09 -17.18
N PHE A 344 -5.58 11.11 -16.34
CA PHE A 344 -6.40 9.94 -16.63
C PHE A 344 -7.59 9.91 -15.70
N ASP A 345 -8.68 9.38 -16.23
CA ASP A 345 -9.94 9.18 -15.52
C ASP A 345 -10.46 7.79 -15.87
N SER A 346 -10.90 7.01 -14.87
CA SER A 346 -11.47 5.67 -15.06
C SER A 346 -12.96 5.66 -14.73
N ASP A 347 -13.73 4.82 -15.38
CA ASP A 347 -15.13 4.63 -15.03
C ASP A 347 -15.31 4.03 -13.64
N ILE A 348 -16.39 4.41 -12.97
CA ILE A 348 -16.77 3.80 -11.70
C ILE A 348 -17.15 2.33 -11.97
N PRO A 349 -16.54 1.36 -11.28
CA PRO A 349 -16.80 -0.04 -11.54
C PRO A 349 -18.25 -0.43 -11.21
N ALA A 350 -18.73 -1.47 -11.90
CA ALA A 350 -20.16 -1.87 -11.90
C ALA A 350 -20.70 -2.17 -10.50
N ASP A 351 -19.90 -2.76 -9.60
CA ASP A 351 -20.29 -3.02 -8.21
C ASP A 351 -20.60 -1.72 -7.45
N LEU A 352 -19.76 -0.67 -7.61
CA LEU A 352 -20.00 0.64 -6.98
C LEU A 352 -21.16 1.39 -7.65
N THR A 353 -21.28 1.33 -8.98
CA THR A 353 -22.39 1.96 -9.70
C THR A 353 -23.73 1.36 -9.26
N THR A 354 -23.84 0.02 -9.26
CA THR A 354 -25.04 -0.69 -8.80
C THR A 354 -25.35 -0.39 -7.33
N LEU A 355 -24.32 -0.33 -6.46
CA LEU A 355 -24.48 0.01 -5.06
C LEU A 355 -25.08 1.43 -4.88
N LEU A 356 -24.57 2.42 -5.61
CA LEU A 356 -25.08 3.80 -5.58
C LEU A 356 -26.54 3.87 -6.05
N GLU A 357 -26.88 3.19 -7.13
CA GLU A 357 -28.25 3.15 -7.64
C GLU A 357 -29.22 2.54 -6.63
N ARG A 358 -28.80 1.50 -5.91
CA ARG A 358 -29.59 0.90 -4.82
C ARG A 358 -29.86 1.90 -3.70
N TRP A 359 -28.85 2.63 -3.26
CA TRP A 359 -29.01 3.65 -2.23
C TRP A 359 -29.90 4.80 -2.71
N ARG A 360 -29.76 5.28 -3.95
CA ARG A 360 -30.63 6.31 -4.55
C ARG A 360 -32.09 5.86 -4.59
N THR A 361 -32.34 4.63 -5.05
CA THR A 361 -33.69 4.05 -5.08
C THR A 361 -34.29 3.94 -3.67
N PHE A 362 -33.49 3.47 -2.71
CA PHE A 362 -33.92 3.38 -1.31
C PHE A 362 -34.40 4.73 -0.75
N ILE A 363 -33.65 5.79 -1.01
CA ILE A 363 -34.02 7.15 -0.57
C ILE A 363 -35.28 7.65 -1.26
N ALA A 364 -35.39 7.41 -2.57
CA ALA A 364 -36.59 7.79 -3.32
C ALA A 364 -37.85 7.14 -2.74
N CYS A 365 -37.79 5.84 -2.40
CA CYS A 365 -38.89 5.12 -1.76
C CYS A 365 -39.23 5.70 -0.36
N ILE A 366 -38.26 5.96 0.48
CA ILE A 366 -38.47 6.57 1.82
C ILE A 366 -39.12 7.95 1.68
N SER A 367 -38.64 8.79 0.76
CA SER A 367 -39.18 10.13 0.53
C SER A 367 -40.59 10.11 -0.02
N ALA A 368 -40.97 9.05 -0.73
CA ALA A 368 -42.34 8.83 -1.21
C ALA A 368 -43.27 8.19 -0.17
N GLY A 369 -42.80 7.89 1.04
CA GLY A 369 -43.55 7.20 2.09
C GLY A 369 -43.89 5.75 1.74
N GLN A 370 -43.13 5.14 0.84
CA GLN A 370 -43.26 3.76 0.41
C GLN A 370 -42.34 2.84 1.17
N ASP A 371 -42.79 1.65 1.55
CA ASP A 371 -41.92 0.62 2.09
C ASP A 371 -40.99 0.09 0.97
N TYR A 372 -39.69 0.16 1.23
CA TYR A 372 -38.72 -0.51 0.36
C TYR A 372 -38.72 -2.02 0.67
N ILE A 373 -39.24 -2.79 -0.28
CA ILE A 373 -39.32 -4.27 -0.18
C ILE A 373 -38.13 -4.91 -0.88
#